data_f563c387fad7bdccf1572b56e0522029
#
_entry.id   f563c387fad7bdccf1572b56e0522029
#
_cell.length_a   1.000
_cell.length_b   1.000
_cell.length_c   1.000
_cell.angle_alpha   90.00
_cell.angle_beta   90.00
_cell.angle_gamma   90.00
#
_symmetry.space_group_name_H-M   'P 1'
#
loop_
_entity.id
_entity.type
_entity.pdbx_description
1 polymer ?
#
loop_
_entity_poly.entity_id
_entity_poly.type
_entity_poly.pdbx_seq_one_letter_code
_entity_poly.pdbx_strand_id
1 'polypeptide(L)'
;MIQCGMGAARDFLRLIGHKGLPLFNPLHGEGGAGGYGGGNIGNNGRRRQEEVWNPVAKQLFNAIMWIFLIIDAKPNTPIFEIREKVCRFKDREPFASQVKAVNTIIGKNFKGKTLSEAIDKLRANNNVRDNMCQFDKLVDIINNYTDRDGKRVRLKVYF
;
A
#
# COMPACT_ATOMS: atom_id res chain seq x y z
N MET A 1 -24.49 5.89 -17.72
CA MET A 1 -23.21 6.11 -16.99
C MET A 1 -23.01 7.63 -16.92
N ILE A 2 -23.10 8.20 -15.70
CA ILE A 2 -22.96 9.66 -15.51
C ILE A 2 -21.48 9.93 -15.33
N GLN A 3 -20.85 10.58 -16.29
CA GLN A 3 -19.49 11.08 -16.15
C GLN A 3 -19.52 12.40 -15.35
N CYS A 4 -19.19 12.35 -14.07
CA CYS A 4 -18.91 13.57 -13.33
C CYS A 4 -17.53 14.09 -13.75
N GLY A 5 -17.51 15.24 -14.42
CA GLY A 5 -16.26 15.94 -14.74
C GLY A 5 -15.53 16.38 -13.47
N MET A 6 -14.21 16.60 -13.57
CA MET A 6 -13.36 17.04 -12.44
C MET A 6 -13.87 18.34 -11.78
N GLY A 7 -14.60 19.17 -12.52
CA GLY A 7 -15.27 20.37 -12.00
C GLY A 7 -16.36 20.05 -10.99
N ALA A 8 -17.27 19.12 -11.33
CA ALA A 8 -18.37 18.73 -10.45
C ALA A 8 -17.88 18.07 -9.14
N ALA A 9 -16.81 17.27 -9.20
CA ALA A 9 -16.21 16.69 -8.00
C ALA A 9 -15.60 17.78 -7.08
N ARG A 10 -14.97 18.79 -7.67
CA ARG A 10 -14.39 19.93 -6.93
C ARG A 10 -15.47 20.79 -6.27
N ASP A 11 -16.57 21.05 -6.98
CA ASP A 11 -17.70 21.82 -6.46
C ASP A 11 -18.43 21.06 -5.35
N PHE A 12 -18.57 19.74 -5.48
CA PHE A 12 -19.14 18.89 -4.44
C PHE A 12 -18.29 18.92 -3.16
N LEU A 13 -16.96 18.75 -3.27
CA LEU A 13 -16.04 18.82 -2.13
C LEU A 13 -16.09 20.19 -1.44
N ARG A 14 -16.25 21.26 -2.20
CA ARG A 14 -16.40 22.63 -1.67
C ARG A 14 -17.73 22.80 -0.91
N LEU A 15 -18.82 22.25 -1.45
CA LEU A 15 -20.15 22.33 -0.82
C LEU A 15 -20.22 21.60 0.52
N ILE A 16 -19.55 20.46 0.64
CA ILE A 16 -19.50 19.71 1.91
C ILE A 16 -18.38 20.19 2.86
N GLY A 17 -17.66 21.27 2.52
CA GLY A 17 -16.56 21.81 3.32
C GLY A 17 -15.37 20.86 3.48
N HIS A 18 -15.24 19.85 2.61
CA HIS A 18 -14.21 18.84 2.70
C HIS A 18 -12.94 19.29 1.99
N LYS A 19 -11.80 19.26 2.68
CA LYS A 19 -10.49 19.66 2.13
C LYS A 19 -9.90 18.72 1.08
N GLY A 20 -10.67 17.72 0.66
CA GLY A 20 -10.19 16.63 -0.19
C GLY A 20 -9.51 15.53 0.64
N LEU A 21 -9.77 14.29 0.29
CA LEU A 21 -9.02 13.17 0.81
C LEU A 21 -7.76 13.03 -0.04
N PRO A 22 -6.57 12.87 0.54
CA PRO A 22 -5.41 12.46 -0.22
C PRO A 22 -5.70 11.09 -0.79
N LEU A 23 -6.09 11.03 -2.05
CA LEU A 23 -6.27 9.77 -2.74
C LEU A 23 -4.91 9.08 -2.81
N PHE A 24 -4.87 7.86 -2.31
CA PHE A 24 -3.73 7.00 -2.55
C PHE A 24 -3.59 6.84 -4.05
N ASN A 25 -2.52 7.37 -4.62
CA ASN A 25 -2.17 7.16 -6.01
C ASN A 25 -1.03 6.15 -6.09
N PRO A 26 -1.34 4.89 -6.39
CA PRO A 26 -0.31 3.85 -6.50
C PRO A 26 0.65 4.09 -7.67
N LEU A 27 0.33 5.06 -8.54
CA LEU A 27 1.07 5.39 -9.75
C LEU A 27 2.14 6.47 -9.50
N HIS A 28 2.08 7.16 -8.36
CA HIS A 28 3.13 8.08 -7.95
C HIS A 28 4.13 7.36 -7.08
N GLY A 29 5.26 6.99 -7.68
CA GLY A 29 6.42 6.49 -6.96
C GLY A 29 6.99 7.52 -6.01
N GLU A 30 7.56 7.00 -4.95
CA GLU A 30 8.27 7.75 -3.92
C GLU A 30 9.56 8.35 -4.47
N GLY A 31 9.47 9.43 -5.15
CA GLY A 31 10.67 10.10 -5.69
C GLY A 31 10.40 11.47 -6.28
N GLY A 32 9.13 11.83 -6.32
CA GLY A 32 8.72 13.11 -6.86
C GLY A 32 8.10 13.99 -5.80
N ALA A 33 8.85 14.89 -5.21
CA ALA A 33 8.32 16.13 -4.68
C ALA A 33 7.72 16.94 -5.85
N GLY A 34 6.63 16.42 -6.43
CA GLY A 34 5.84 17.08 -7.45
C GLY A 34 4.85 18.01 -6.77
N GLY A 35 5.26 19.23 -6.48
CA GLY A 35 4.40 20.27 -5.99
C GLY A 35 3.26 20.55 -6.97
N TYR A 36 2.03 20.32 -6.53
CA TYR A 36 0.89 21.05 -7.04
C TYR A 36 0.60 22.20 -6.10
N GLY A 37 0.74 23.40 -6.63
CA GLY A 37 0.20 24.56 -5.97
C GLY A 37 1.20 25.67 -5.81
N GLY A 38 1.33 26.51 -6.83
CA GLY A 38 1.74 27.88 -6.68
C GLY A 38 0.80 28.57 -5.69
N GLY A 39 1.30 28.87 -4.53
CA GLY A 39 0.70 29.64 -3.48
C GLY A 39 1.81 30.11 -2.57
N ASN A 40 2.40 31.24 -2.93
CA ASN A 40 3.38 31.94 -2.12
C ASN A 40 2.69 32.42 -0.84
N ILE A 41 2.79 31.70 0.25
CA ILE A 41 2.42 32.18 1.58
C ILE A 41 3.52 31.77 2.57
N GLY A 42 4.27 32.79 3.03
CA GLY A 42 4.85 32.90 4.36
C GLY A 42 5.80 31.77 4.77
N ASN A 43 7.05 32.09 4.66
CA ASN A 43 8.21 31.49 5.30
C ASN A 43 7.95 31.20 6.79
N ASN A 44 7.47 30.01 7.11
CA ASN A 44 7.65 29.37 8.41
C ASN A 44 8.10 27.93 8.13
N GLY A 45 9.41 27.78 8.03
CA GLY A 45 10.10 26.53 7.77
C GLY A 45 9.91 25.48 8.87
N ARG A 46 8.71 24.95 9.02
CA ARG A 46 8.55 23.60 9.55
C ARG A 46 8.92 22.67 8.41
N ARG A 47 10.20 22.28 8.36
CA ARG A 47 10.61 21.07 7.63
C ARG A 47 9.58 20.01 8.01
N ARG A 48 8.76 19.58 7.07
CA ARG A 48 8.00 18.31 7.21
C ARG A 48 9.08 17.30 7.55
N GLN A 49 9.09 16.81 8.78
CA GLN A 49 9.91 15.65 9.12
C GLN A 49 9.45 14.57 8.14
N GLU A 50 10.37 14.16 7.26
CA GLU A 50 10.12 13.02 6.39
C GLU A 50 9.72 11.88 7.29
N GLU A 51 8.53 11.36 7.08
CA GLU A 51 8.03 10.25 7.87
C GLU A 51 8.94 9.05 7.64
N VAL A 52 9.75 8.75 8.64
CA VAL A 52 10.69 7.64 8.57
C VAL A 52 9.90 6.33 8.68
N TRP A 53 9.85 5.60 7.59
CA TRP A 53 9.28 4.26 7.56
C TRP A 53 10.37 3.21 7.72
N ASN A 54 10.10 2.18 8.51
CA ASN A 54 10.88 0.94 8.43
C ASN A 54 10.71 0.33 7.03
N PRO A 55 11.78 -0.09 6.36
CA PRO A 55 11.70 -0.60 4.97
C PRO A 55 10.77 -1.80 4.80
N VAL A 56 10.71 -2.70 5.79
CA VAL A 56 9.81 -3.87 5.78
C VAL A 56 8.36 -3.44 5.96
N ALA A 57 8.10 -2.52 6.91
CA ALA A 57 6.77 -1.96 7.12
C ALA A 57 6.25 -1.27 5.87
N LYS A 58 7.13 -0.55 5.16
CA LYS A 58 6.80 0.11 3.91
C LYS A 58 6.43 -0.87 2.81
N GLN A 59 7.24 -1.93 2.61
CA GLN A 59 6.93 -2.97 1.63
C GLN A 59 5.60 -3.66 1.97
N LEU A 60 5.36 -3.97 3.25
CA LEU A 60 4.11 -4.61 3.69
C LEU A 60 2.89 -3.70 3.47
N PHE A 61 3.02 -2.42 3.79
CA PHE A 61 1.97 -1.43 3.51
C PHE A 61 1.66 -1.36 2.02
N ASN A 62 2.67 -1.24 1.17
CA ASN A 62 2.49 -1.21 -0.28
C ASN A 62 1.83 -2.48 -0.82
N ALA A 63 2.24 -3.66 -0.33
CA ALA A 63 1.60 -4.93 -0.69
C ALA A 63 0.11 -4.94 -0.33
N ILE A 64 -0.26 -4.49 0.87
CA ILE A 64 -1.66 -4.40 1.31
C ILE A 64 -2.45 -3.44 0.42
N MET A 65 -1.89 -2.29 0.07
CA MET A 65 -2.56 -1.32 -0.80
C MET A 65 -2.81 -1.89 -2.21
N TRP A 66 -1.86 -2.65 -2.78
CA TRP A 66 -2.08 -3.36 -4.03
C TRP A 66 -3.17 -4.43 -3.92
N ILE A 67 -3.19 -5.17 -2.82
CA ILE A 67 -4.25 -6.15 -2.57
C ILE A 67 -5.62 -5.46 -2.56
N PHE A 68 -5.77 -4.33 -1.87
CA PHE A 68 -7.02 -3.56 -1.84
C PHE A 68 -7.51 -3.17 -3.24
N LEU A 69 -6.59 -2.74 -4.11
CA LEU A 69 -6.92 -2.37 -5.48
C LEU A 69 -7.35 -3.57 -6.35
N ILE A 70 -6.73 -4.74 -6.13
CA ILE A 70 -6.95 -5.91 -6.98
C ILE A 70 -8.20 -6.68 -6.60
N ILE A 71 -8.50 -6.82 -5.29
CA ILE A 71 -9.59 -7.67 -4.82
C ILE A 71 -10.82 -6.89 -4.32
N ASP A 72 -10.81 -5.55 -4.43
CA ASP A 72 -11.89 -4.70 -3.88
C ASP A 72 -12.21 -5.08 -2.42
N ALA A 73 -11.20 -5.02 -1.57
CA ALA A 73 -11.28 -5.52 -0.20
C ALA A 73 -12.32 -4.77 0.62
N LYS A 74 -13.26 -5.51 1.21
CA LYS A 74 -14.32 -4.94 2.04
C LYS A 74 -13.77 -4.43 3.38
N PRO A 75 -14.30 -3.32 3.92
CA PRO A 75 -14.00 -2.86 5.28
C PRO A 75 -14.22 -3.95 6.33
N ASN A 76 -13.55 -3.82 7.47
CA ASN A 76 -13.65 -4.75 8.60
C ASN A 76 -13.14 -6.18 8.34
N THR A 77 -12.28 -6.35 7.35
CA THR A 77 -11.57 -7.61 7.13
C THR A 77 -10.20 -7.61 7.82
N PRO A 78 -9.63 -8.78 8.15
CA PRO A 78 -8.34 -8.86 8.85
C PRO A 78 -7.19 -8.07 8.19
N ILE A 79 -7.24 -7.89 6.87
CA ILE A 79 -6.22 -7.12 6.15
C ILE A 79 -6.27 -5.62 6.50
N PHE A 80 -7.46 -5.06 6.81
CA PHE A 80 -7.58 -3.67 7.28
C PHE A 80 -6.95 -3.49 8.65
N GLU A 81 -7.15 -4.44 9.56
CA GLU A 81 -6.51 -4.40 10.89
C GLU A 81 -4.99 -4.46 10.79
N ILE A 82 -4.45 -5.31 9.89
CA ILE A 82 -3.02 -5.38 9.65
C ILE A 82 -2.50 -4.05 9.10
N ARG A 83 -3.19 -3.46 8.12
CA ARG A 83 -2.84 -2.14 7.58
C ARG A 83 -2.78 -1.07 8.67
N GLU A 84 -3.80 -1.00 9.53
CA GLU A 84 -3.84 -0.02 10.62
C GLU A 84 -2.67 -0.19 11.59
N LYS A 85 -2.36 -1.42 11.96
CA LYS A 85 -1.22 -1.73 12.82
C LYS A 85 0.11 -1.32 12.17
N VAL A 86 0.30 -1.63 10.88
CA VAL A 86 1.49 -1.24 10.13
C VAL A 86 1.61 0.28 10.03
N CYS A 87 0.52 1.00 9.78
CA CYS A 87 0.52 2.46 9.76
C CYS A 87 0.84 3.08 11.13
N ARG A 88 0.27 2.50 12.20
CA ARG A 88 0.48 3.00 13.57
C ARG A 88 1.92 2.83 14.03
N PHE A 89 2.58 1.75 13.61
CA PHE A 89 3.96 1.41 14.00
C PHE A 89 4.89 1.38 12.79
N LYS A 90 4.75 2.37 11.91
CA LYS A 90 5.47 2.45 10.63
C LYS A 90 6.99 2.54 10.78
N ASP A 91 7.48 3.01 11.92
CA ASP A 91 8.89 3.14 12.29
C ASP A 91 9.52 1.78 12.71
N ARG A 92 8.70 0.76 12.95
CA ARG A 92 9.13 -0.55 13.44
C ARG A 92 8.95 -1.63 12.39
N GLU A 93 9.75 -2.68 12.53
CA GLU A 93 9.57 -3.87 11.72
C GLU A 93 8.28 -4.59 12.11
N PRO A 94 7.40 -4.94 11.13
CA PRO A 94 6.18 -5.69 11.39
C PRO A 94 6.50 -7.11 11.83
N PHE A 95 5.65 -7.69 12.66
CA PHE A 95 5.81 -9.08 13.09
C PHE A 95 5.74 -10.04 11.89
N ALA A 96 6.59 -11.06 11.89
CA ALA A 96 6.60 -12.08 10.84
C ALA A 96 5.22 -12.76 10.67
N SER A 97 4.43 -12.86 11.74
CA SER A 97 3.04 -13.34 11.70
C SER A 97 2.11 -12.46 10.88
N GLN A 98 2.32 -11.13 10.85
CA GLN A 98 1.55 -10.21 10.01
C GLN A 98 1.91 -10.39 8.54
N VAL A 99 3.21 -10.52 8.24
CA VAL A 99 3.69 -10.79 6.87
C VAL A 99 3.13 -12.13 6.38
N LYS A 100 3.18 -13.20 7.21
CA LYS A 100 2.57 -14.50 6.91
C LYS A 100 1.07 -14.40 6.65
N ALA A 101 0.33 -13.63 7.45
CA ALA A 101 -1.10 -13.45 7.28
C ALA A 101 -1.42 -12.81 5.92
N VAL A 102 -0.69 -11.75 5.53
CA VAL A 102 -0.84 -11.11 4.21
C VAL A 102 -0.47 -12.08 3.10
N ASN A 103 0.64 -12.81 3.19
CA ASN A 103 1.02 -13.84 2.22
C ASN A 103 -0.08 -14.90 2.03
N THR A 104 -0.72 -15.33 3.13
CA THR A 104 -1.84 -16.29 3.08
C THR A 104 -3.07 -15.69 2.40
N ILE A 105 -3.36 -14.43 2.63
CA ILE A 105 -4.47 -13.71 1.98
C ILE A 105 -4.24 -13.63 0.48
N ILE A 106 -3.01 -13.32 0.03
CA ILE A 106 -2.65 -13.31 -1.40
C ILE A 106 -2.89 -14.71 -2.01
N GLY A 107 -2.32 -15.75 -1.42
CA GLY A 107 -2.45 -17.11 -1.93
C GLY A 107 -3.89 -17.59 -2.10
N LYS A 108 -4.78 -17.19 -1.16
CA LYS A 108 -6.20 -17.53 -1.20
C LYS A 108 -6.97 -16.77 -2.28
N ASN A 109 -6.74 -15.46 -2.40
CA ASN A 109 -7.53 -14.60 -3.28
C ASN A 109 -7.02 -14.60 -4.74
N PHE A 110 -5.73 -14.84 -4.97
CA PHE A 110 -5.16 -14.80 -6.31
C PHE A 110 -5.04 -16.18 -6.98
N LYS A 111 -5.75 -17.18 -6.45
CA LYS A 111 -5.77 -18.55 -7.00
C LYS A 111 -4.35 -19.12 -7.19
N GLY A 112 -3.48 -18.88 -6.23
CA GLY A 112 -2.11 -19.37 -6.23
C GLY A 112 -1.10 -18.58 -7.05
N LYS A 113 -1.50 -17.49 -7.69
CA LYS A 113 -0.60 -16.51 -8.34
C LYS A 113 0.06 -15.60 -7.31
N THR A 114 1.20 -15.04 -7.68
CA THR A 114 1.89 -14.06 -6.84
C THR A 114 1.26 -12.67 -6.96
N LEU A 115 1.54 -11.81 -5.99
CA LEU A 115 1.13 -10.41 -6.03
C LEU A 115 1.79 -9.68 -7.21
N SER A 116 3.06 -9.97 -7.47
CA SER A 116 3.79 -9.39 -8.60
C SER A 116 3.12 -9.72 -9.93
N GLU A 117 2.77 -10.99 -10.17
CA GLU A 117 2.02 -11.40 -11.38
C GLU A 117 0.65 -10.72 -11.52
N ALA A 118 -0.04 -10.51 -10.39
CA ALA A 118 -1.33 -9.83 -10.39
C ALA A 118 -1.19 -8.33 -10.70
N ILE A 119 -0.15 -7.67 -10.19
CA ILE A 119 0.20 -6.29 -10.50
C ILE A 119 0.56 -6.15 -11.98
N ASP A 120 1.39 -7.03 -12.52
CA ASP A 120 1.80 -6.99 -13.93
C ASP A 120 0.60 -7.14 -14.88
N LYS A 121 -0.33 -8.02 -14.54
CA LYS A 121 -1.58 -8.16 -15.30
C LYS A 121 -2.43 -6.89 -15.25
N LEU A 122 -2.53 -6.25 -14.09
CA LEU A 122 -3.27 -5.00 -13.94
C LEU A 122 -2.62 -3.87 -14.74
N ARG A 123 -1.29 -3.83 -14.78
CA ARG A 123 -0.50 -2.84 -15.54
C ARG A 123 -0.68 -3.03 -17.04
N ALA A 124 -0.61 -4.25 -17.53
CA ALA A 124 -0.82 -4.56 -18.96
C ALA A 124 -2.20 -4.11 -19.45
N ASN A 125 -3.22 -4.17 -18.60
CA ASN A 125 -4.59 -3.81 -18.95
C ASN A 125 -4.89 -2.30 -18.80
N ASN A 126 -4.11 -1.53 -18.02
CA ASN A 126 -4.48 -0.18 -17.61
C ASN A 126 -3.41 0.88 -17.93
N ASN A 127 -2.40 0.58 -18.72
CA ASN A 127 -1.31 1.51 -19.09
C ASN A 127 -0.69 2.23 -17.88
N VAL A 128 -0.52 1.53 -16.77
CA VAL A 128 0.02 2.02 -15.51
C VAL A 128 1.54 2.13 -15.60
N ARG A 129 2.11 3.28 -15.22
CA ARG A 129 3.56 3.51 -15.25
C ARG A 129 4.33 2.49 -14.41
N ASP A 130 5.57 2.21 -14.83
CA ASP A 130 6.50 1.35 -14.11
C ASP A 130 6.87 1.93 -12.75
N ASN A 131 6.20 1.46 -11.74
CA ASN A 131 6.52 1.72 -10.34
C ASN A 131 6.79 0.38 -9.67
N MET A 132 8.06 0.03 -9.65
CA MET A 132 8.49 -1.25 -9.09
C MET A 132 8.36 -1.22 -7.56
N CYS A 133 7.22 -1.67 -7.05
CA CYS A 133 7.14 -2.04 -5.65
C CYS A 133 7.96 -3.33 -5.47
N GLN A 134 9.08 -3.22 -4.80
CA GLN A 134 9.89 -4.37 -4.42
C GLN A 134 9.30 -5.01 -3.16
N PHE A 135 9.25 -6.34 -3.13
CA PHE A 135 8.77 -7.11 -1.98
C PHE A 135 9.82 -8.10 -1.45
N ASP A 136 11.09 -7.89 -1.82
CA ASP A 136 12.24 -8.73 -1.50
C ASP A 136 12.34 -9.03 0.00
N LYS A 137 12.22 -8.02 0.85
CA LYS A 137 12.27 -8.18 2.31
C LYS A 137 11.11 -9.03 2.87
N LEU A 138 9.93 -8.94 2.27
CA LEU A 138 8.78 -9.77 2.65
C LEU A 138 8.98 -11.23 2.22
N VAL A 139 9.56 -11.44 1.04
CA VAL A 139 9.95 -12.76 0.53
C VAL A 139 10.95 -13.41 1.48
N ASP A 140 11.98 -12.67 1.92
CA ASP A 140 12.99 -13.16 2.86
C ASP A 140 12.39 -13.57 4.21
N ILE A 141 11.46 -12.78 4.75
CA ILE A 141 10.76 -13.11 6.00
C ILE A 141 9.94 -14.40 5.86
N ILE A 142 9.25 -14.60 4.72
CA ILE A 142 8.46 -15.83 4.50
C ILE A 142 9.37 -17.05 4.32
N ASN A 143 10.49 -16.91 3.61
CA ASN A 143 11.44 -18.00 3.41
C ASN A 143 12.13 -18.43 4.70
N ASN A 144 12.32 -17.49 5.64
CA ASN A 144 12.96 -17.74 6.93
C ASN A 144 11.95 -17.84 8.09
N TYR A 145 10.66 -18.04 7.79
CA TYR A 145 9.62 -18.05 8.81
C TYR A 145 9.82 -19.19 9.81
N THR A 146 9.79 -18.84 11.10
CA THR A 146 9.80 -19.79 12.22
C THR A 146 8.46 -19.72 12.95
N ASP A 147 7.98 -20.88 13.40
CA ASP A 147 6.79 -20.99 14.23
C ASP A 147 7.06 -20.51 15.67
N ARG A 148 6.03 -20.45 16.49
CA ARG A 148 6.12 -20.07 17.90
C ARG A 148 7.10 -20.94 18.70
N ASP A 149 7.25 -22.20 18.29
CA ASP A 149 8.17 -23.18 18.88
C ASP A 149 9.61 -23.07 18.34
N GLY A 150 9.91 -22.01 17.55
CA GLY A 150 11.22 -21.80 16.93
C GLY A 150 11.53 -22.76 15.77
N LYS A 151 10.58 -23.59 15.34
CA LYS A 151 10.76 -24.53 14.24
C LYS A 151 10.56 -23.80 12.90
N ARG A 152 11.53 -23.98 11.99
CA ARG A 152 11.43 -23.43 10.62
C ARG A 152 10.31 -24.11 9.85
N VAL A 153 9.38 -23.31 9.31
CA VAL A 153 8.23 -23.79 8.53
C VAL A 153 8.41 -23.35 7.08
N ARG A 154 8.40 -24.31 6.17
CA ARG A 154 8.48 -24.04 4.74
C ARG A 154 7.12 -23.54 4.25
N LEU A 155 7.05 -22.26 3.91
CA LEU A 155 5.84 -21.62 3.37
C LEU A 155 6.03 -21.34 1.88
N LYS A 156 4.93 -21.41 1.12
CA LYS A 156 4.93 -20.93 -0.27
C LYS A 156 4.85 -19.41 -0.26
N VAL A 157 5.70 -18.75 -1.04
CA VAL A 157 5.76 -17.30 -1.19
C VAL A 157 4.78 -16.86 -2.27
N TYR A 158 4.01 -15.80 -1.97
CA TYR A 158 3.03 -15.21 -2.87
C TYR A 158 3.21 -13.70 -3.10
N PHE A 159 4.27 -13.09 -2.56
CA PHE A 159 4.62 -11.69 -2.84
C PHE A 159 5.17 -11.46 -4.22
#